data_2c117144cbb3914e12ea961c9719f1bb
#
_entry.id   2c117144cbb3914e12ea961c9719f1bb
#
_cell.length_a   1.000
_cell.length_b   1.000
_cell.length_c   1.000
_cell.angle_alpha   90.00
_cell.angle_beta   90.00
_cell.angle_gamma   90.00
#
_symmetry.space_group_name_H-M   'P 1'
#
loop_
_entity.id
_entity.type
_entity.pdbx_description
1 polymer ?
#
loop_
_entity_poly.entity_id
_entity_poly.type
_entity_poly.pdbx_seq_one_letter_code
_entity_poly.pdbx_strand_id
1 'polypeptide(L)'
;MKLWVFVISLTICCLAARTSGAEQVDFVFDDILEAGDLELPYKLNLGLSATAPTRVGVNALLDLREVQKIIPERLADNALVDGCGMQVTLNDLSILADEDTIALDSLLGITRFDCGRISRQDFRRGDELGSFSAQLSTVVSVELRDNCAYLKLPDLTLSGPESTKDRLLQENTLSEVKNLLLAAIDLVLSETPLCPELPAELASLDPIYEKGGPLEIGDGGLGVLLSGSIDVAPSTIIDMLLVLQREKVIPAPP
;
A
#
# COMPACT_ATOMS: atom_id res chain seq x y z
N MET A 1 -57.66 29.38 32.02
CA MET A 1 -57.92 28.64 30.76
C MET A 1 -57.37 29.44 29.57
N LYS A 2 -56.05 29.52 29.35
CA LYS A 2 -55.38 30.14 28.17
C LYS A 2 -53.88 29.96 28.30
N LEU A 3 -53.37 28.70 28.25
CA LEU A 3 -51.93 28.44 28.25
C LEU A 3 -51.56 27.16 27.52
N TRP A 4 -52.36 26.70 26.54
CA TRP A 4 -52.15 25.41 25.87
C TRP A 4 -52.01 25.48 24.34
N VAL A 5 -51.90 26.65 23.74
CA VAL A 5 -51.89 26.81 22.27
C VAL A 5 -50.49 27.14 21.72
N PHE A 6 -49.50 27.43 22.56
CA PHE A 6 -48.16 27.90 22.07
C PHE A 6 -47.11 26.82 21.96
N VAL A 7 -47.37 25.57 22.34
CA VAL A 7 -46.31 24.50 22.30
C VAL A 7 -46.34 23.66 21.04
N ILE A 8 -47.38 23.71 20.22
CA ILE A 8 -47.50 22.83 19.03
C ILE A 8 -46.88 23.44 17.77
N SER A 9 -46.53 24.73 17.74
CA SER A 9 -46.03 25.39 16.53
C SER A 9 -44.49 25.35 16.35
N LEU A 10 -43.73 24.84 17.33
CA LEU A 10 -42.25 24.81 17.28
C LEU A 10 -41.67 23.45 16.91
N THR A 11 -42.49 22.41 16.75
CA THR A 11 -41.99 21.03 16.49
C THR A 11 -42.00 20.63 15.01
N ILE A 12 -42.50 21.48 14.11
CA ILE A 12 -42.64 21.15 12.67
C ILE A 12 -41.50 21.71 11.83
N CYS A 13 -40.61 22.56 12.36
CA CYS A 13 -39.54 23.19 11.58
C CYS A 13 -38.20 22.39 11.53
N CYS A 14 -38.09 21.28 12.27
CA CYS A 14 -36.83 20.52 12.33
C CYS A 14 -36.77 19.25 11.44
N LEU A 15 -37.75 19.01 10.57
CA LEU A 15 -37.84 17.77 9.78
C LEU A 15 -37.51 17.93 8.29
N ALA A 16 -36.93 19.06 7.87
CA ALA A 16 -36.58 19.30 6.46
C ALA A 16 -35.11 19.63 6.24
N ALA A 17 -34.21 19.26 7.14
CA ALA A 17 -32.81 19.06 6.78
C ALA A 17 -32.71 17.68 6.06
N ARG A 18 -33.23 17.61 4.84
CA ARG A 18 -32.71 16.62 3.89
C ARG A 18 -31.24 16.96 3.74
N THR A 19 -30.37 16.20 4.38
CA THR A 19 -29.00 16.07 3.94
C THR A 19 -29.09 15.65 2.48
N SER A 20 -28.91 16.60 1.56
CA SER A 20 -28.56 16.30 0.19
C SER A 20 -27.17 15.64 0.30
N GLY A 21 -27.15 14.34 0.58
CA GLY A 21 -25.97 13.51 0.39
C GLY A 21 -25.58 13.75 -1.07
N ALA A 22 -24.37 14.21 -1.30
CA ALA A 22 -23.84 14.27 -2.65
C ALA A 22 -24.07 12.89 -3.26
N GLU A 23 -24.68 12.85 -4.45
CA GLU A 23 -24.89 11.60 -5.16
C GLU A 23 -23.52 10.99 -5.43
N GLN A 24 -23.27 9.81 -4.85
CA GLN A 24 -22.01 9.07 -4.98
C GLN A 24 -22.26 7.87 -5.87
N VAL A 25 -21.33 7.60 -6.75
CA VAL A 25 -21.33 6.41 -7.62
C VAL A 25 -20.04 5.64 -7.31
N ASP A 26 -20.18 4.35 -7.02
CA ASP A 26 -19.07 3.48 -6.68
C ASP A 26 -18.86 2.45 -7.78
N PHE A 27 -17.59 2.21 -8.10
CA PHE A 27 -17.13 1.19 -9.04
C PHE A 27 -16.14 0.27 -8.33
N VAL A 28 -16.12 -0.99 -8.73
CA VAL A 28 -15.17 -1.97 -8.22
C VAL A 28 -14.50 -2.65 -9.40
N PHE A 29 -13.17 -2.66 -9.38
CA PHE A 29 -12.34 -3.29 -10.39
C PHE A 29 -11.40 -4.29 -9.71
N ASP A 30 -11.21 -5.44 -10.35
CA ASP A 30 -10.16 -6.38 -9.97
C ASP A 30 -8.97 -6.16 -10.90
N ASP A 31 -7.75 -6.09 -10.33
CA ASP A 31 -6.54 -5.85 -11.08
C ASP A 31 -5.35 -6.58 -10.46
N ILE A 32 -4.21 -6.61 -11.13
CA ILE A 32 -3.01 -7.33 -10.72
C ILE A 32 -1.83 -6.35 -10.71
N LEU A 33 -1.17 -6.25 -9.55
CA LEU A 33 0.09 -5.54 -9.42
C LEU A 33 1.24 -6.50 -9.76
N GLU A 34 2.03 -6.16 -10.76
CA GLU A 34 3.23 -6.89 -11.13
C GLU A 34 4.44 -6.34 -10.34
N ALA A 35 5.04 -7.17 -9.49
CA ALA A 35 6.24 -6.84 -8.73
C ALA A 35 7.33 -7.88 -9.03
N GLY A 36 8.15 -7.63 -10.04
CA GLY A 36 9.11 -8.61 -10.56
C GLY A 36 8.40 -9.84 -11.12
N ASP A 37 8.65 -11.02 -10.54
CA ASP A 37 8.01 -12.28 -10.93
C ASP A 37 6.72 -12.57 -10.11
N LEU A 38 6.28 -11.63 -9.27
CA LEU A 38 5.09 -11.78 -8.43
C LEU A 38 3.91 -11.08 -9.06
N GLU A 39 2.82 -11.82 -9.21
CA GLU A 39 1.49 -11.30 -9.55
C GLU A 39 0.68 -11.17 -8.26
N LEU A 40 0.34 -9.95 -7.89
CA LEU A 40 -0.33 -9.61 -6.65
C LEU A 40 -1.73 -9.06 -6.94
N PRO A 41 -2.79 -9.87 -6.80
CA PRO A 41 -4.15 -9.42 -7.07
C PRO A 41 -4.60 -8.40 -6.02
N TYR A 42 -5.26 -7.35 -6.48
CA TYR A 42 -5.88 -6.35 -5.61
C TYR A 42 -7.23 -5.91 -6.16
N LYS A 43 -8.01 -5.18 -5.34
CA LYS A 43 -9.27 -4.57 -5.77
C LYS A 43 -9.16 -3.06 -5.67
N LEU A 44 -9.58 -2.37 -6.72
CA LEU A 44 -9.74 -0.92 -6.73
C LEU A 44 -11.23 -0.59 -6.56
N ASN A 45 -11.56 0.06 -5.44
CA ASN A 45 -12.89 0.62 -5.21
C ASN A 45 -12.82 2.13 -5.47
N LEU A 46 -13.49 2.58 -6.52
CA LEU A 46 -13.50 3.97 -6.96
C LEU A 46 -14.84 4.61 -6.64
N GLY A 47 -14.85 5.59 -5.74
CA GLY A 47 -16.02 6.38 -5.40
C GLY A 47 -15.95 7.77 -6.06
N LEU A 48 -16.99 8.13 -6.81
CA LEU A 48 -17.14 9.44 -7.43
C LEU A 48 -18.28 10.20 -6.78
N SER A 49 -18.06 11.47 -6.42
CA SER A 49 -19.07 12.31 -5.79
C SER A 49 -19.05 13.73 -6.38
N ALA A 50 -20.22 14.34 -6.57
CA ALA A 50 -20.30 15.73 -7.04
C ALA A 50 -19.87 16.68 -5.92
N THR A 51 -18.74 17.36 -6.07
CA THR A 51 -18.25 18.34 -5.09
C THR A 51 -18.49 19.78 -5.51
N ALA A 52 -18.57 20.05 -6.81
CA ALA A 52 -18.92 21.34 -7.41
C ALA A 52 -19.54 21.13 -8.80
N PRO A 53 -20.14 22.15 -9.44
CA PRO A 53 -20.77 22.00 -10.77
C PRO A 53 -19.83 21.49 -11.86
N THR A 54 -18.52 21.73 -11.74
CA THR A 54 -17.48 21.30 -12.70
C THR A 54 -16.39 20.47 -12.06
N ARG A 55 -16.62 19.95 -10.85
CA ARG A 55 -15.64 19.15 -10.12
C ARG A 55 -16.27 17.93 -9.48
N VAL A 56 -15.72 16.80 -9.76
CA VAL A 56 -16.07 15.50 -9.18
C VAL A 56 -14.99 15.12 -8.18
N GLY A 57 -15.35 14.90 -6.93
CA GLY A 57 -14.46 14.30 -5.94
C GLY A 57 -14.25 12.82 -6.26
N VAL A 58 -13.04 12.35 -6.10
CA VAL A 58 -12.65 10.97 -6.33
C VAL A 58 -12.01 10.37 -5.07
N ASN A 59 -12.43 9.16 -4.71
CA ASN A 59 -11.82 8.35 -3.67
C ASN A 59 -11.51 6.99 -4.28
N ALA A 60 -10.23 6.65 -4.35
CA ALA A 60 -9.75 5.37 -4.83
C ALA A 60 -9.19 4.58 -3.64
N LEU A 61 -9.86 3.50 -3.27
CA LEU A 61 -9.41 2.58 -2.23
C LEU A 61 -8.85 1.32 -2.89
N LEU A 62 -7.54 1.13 -2.74
CA LEU A 62 -6.87 -0.11 -3.11
C LEU A 62 -7.00 -1.09 -1.93
N ASP A 63 -7.76 -2.15 -2.12
CA ASP A 63 -7.90 -3.25 -1.15
C ASP A 63 -6.78 -4.26 -1.39
N LEU A 64 -5.79 -4.26 -0.52
CA LEU A 64 -4.59 -5.07 -0.60
C LEU A 64 -4.60 -6.29 0.33
N ARG A 65 -5.78 -6.71 0.83
CA ARG A 65 -5.89 -7.86 1.76
C ARG A 65 -5.40 -9.18 1.16
N GLU A 66 -5.58 -9.37 -0.14
CA GLU A 66 -5.05 -10.56 -0.81
C GLU A 66 -3.52 -10.48 -0.95
N VAL A 67 -2.97 -9.30 -1.25
CA VAL A 67 -1.52 -9.03 -1.26
C VAL A 67 -0.93 -9.29 0.13
N GLN A 68 -1.60 -8.80 1.19
CA GLN A 68 -1.22 -9.00 2.59
C GLN A 68 -1.11 -10.48 2.98
N LYS A 69 -1.94 -11.35 2.40
CA LYS A 69 -1.90 -12.81 2.64
C LYS A 69 -0.81 -13.50 1.81
N ILE A 70 -0.68 -13.11 0.54
CA ILE A 70 0.21 -13.79 -0.41
C ILE A 70 1.69 -13.49 -0.12
N ILE A 71 2.02 -12.25 0.24
CA ILE A 71 3.41 -11.83 0.44
C ILE A 71 4.12 -12.68 1.51
N PRO A 72 3.59 -12.92 2.72
CA PRO A 72 4.23 -13.76 3.72
C PRO A 72 4.51 -15.17 3.20
N GLU A 73 3.54 -15.79 2.51
CA GLU A 73 3.68 -17.14 1.96
C GLU A 73 4.74 -17.22 0.86
N ARG A 74 4.84 -16.19 0.02
CA ARG A 74 5.81 -16.14 -1.08
C ARG A 74 7.22 -15.82 -0.62
N LEU A 75 7.36 -15.08 0.46
CA LEU A 75 8.66 -14.73 1.04
C LEU A 75 9.15 -15.75 2.07
N ALA A 76 8.26 -16.58 2.61
CA ALA A 76 8.63 -17.62 3.54
C ALA A 76 9.68 -18.55 2.94
N ASP A 77 10.69 -18.90 3.73
CA ASP A 77 11.80 -19.80 3.36
C ASP A 77 12.71 -19.29 2.22
N ASN A 78 12.42 -18.10 1.68
CA ASN A 78 13.32 -17.49 0.71
C ASN A 78 14.43 -16.70 1.41
N ALA A 79 15.65 -16.82 0.88
CA ALA A 79 16.75 -16.02 1.37
C ALA A 79 16.61 -14.57 0.85
N LEU A 80 16.40 -13.61 1.76
CA LEU A 80 16.46 -12.18 1.44
C LEU A 80 17.87 -11.74 1.08
N VAL A 81 18.85 -12.34 1.73
CA VAL A 81 20.27 -12.17 1.45
C VAL A 81 20.90 -13.55 1.39
N ASP A 82 21.57 -13.86 0.28
CA ASP A 82 22.31 -15.10 0.10
C ASP A 82 23.74 -14.79 -0.38
N GLY A 83 24.55 -14.33 0.55
CA GLY A 83 25.95 -13.96 0.32
C GLY A 83 26.93 -15.06 0.71
N CYS A 84 28.22 -14.87 0.36
CA CYS A 84 29.28 -15.80 0.73
C CYS A 84 29.42 -15.94 2.27
N GLY A 85 29.37 -14.82 2.99
CA GLY A 85 29.62 -14.81 4.46
C GLY A 85 28.34 -14.78 5.30
N MET A 86 27.18 -14.59 4.70
CA MET A 86 25.93 -14.46 5.44
C MET A 86 24.73 -14.86 4.58
N GLN A 87 23.76 -15.50 5.22
CA GLN A 87 22.43 -15.75 4.70
C GLN A 87 21.39 -15.18 5.68
N VAL A 88 20.40 -14.47 5.15
CA VAL A 88 19.27 -13.96 5.90
C VAL A 88 17.99 -14.52 5.30
N THR A 89 17.22 -15.23 6.10
CA THR A 89 15.91 -15.77 5.71
C THR A 89 14.81 -15.04 6.46
N LEU A 90 13.66 -14.90 5.82
CA LEU A 90 12.46 -14.35 6.41
C LEU A 90 11.59 -15.50 6.91
N ASN A 91 11.34 -15.51 8.21
CA ASN A 91 10.44 -16.47 8.83
C ASN A 91 9.32 -15.65 9.49
N ASP A 92 8.08 -16.08 9.35
CA ASP A 92 6.93 -15.51 10.07
C ASP A 92 6.76 -13.98 9.88
N LEU A 93 6.40 -13.58 8.66
CA LEU A 93 6.09 -12.17 8.34
C LEU A 93 4.62 -11.86 8.64
N SER A 94 4.40 -10.85 9.46
CA SER A 94 3.10 -10.23 9.71
C SER A 94 3.05 -8.84 9.11
N ILE A 95 1.99 -8.54 8.37
CA ILE A 95 1.71 -7.23 7.77
C ILE A 95 0.34 -6.81 8.29
N LEU A 96 0.26 -5.68 8.99
CA LEU A 96 -1.00 -5.19 9.55
C LEU A 96 -1.16 -3.71 9.24
N ALA A 97 -2.36 -3.30 8.85
CA ALA A 97 -2.70 -1.90 8.83
C ALA A 97 -3.05 -1.46 10.26
N ASP A 98 -2.50 -0.33 10.70
CA ASP A 98 -2.77 0.31 11.98
C ASP A 98 -3.03 1.79 11.74
N GLU A 99 -4.31 2.16 11.71
CA GLU A 99 -4.81 3.48 11.38
C GLU A 99 -4.28 3.99 10.03
N ASP A 100 -3.27 4.86 10.05
CA ASP A 100 -2.65 5.52 8.88
C ASP A 100 -1.22 5.01 8.59
N THR A 101 -0.85 3.87 9.18
CA THR A 101 0.46 3.23 9.01
C THR A 101 0.32 1.75 8.66
N ILE A 102 1.41 1.16 8.17
CA ILE A 102 1.52 -0.28 7.94
C ILE A 102 2.62 -0.81 8.87
N ALA A 103 2.24 -1.61 9.84
CA ALA A 103 3.17 -2.29 10.71
C ALA A 103 3.66 -3.58 10.05
N LEU A 104 4.96 -3.79 10.04
CA LEU A 104 5.62 -5.01 9.57
C LEU A 104 6.41 -5.62 10.73
N ASP A 105 6.07 -6.83 11.10
CA ASP A 105 6.81 -7.61 12.08
C ASP A 105 7.25 -8.94 11.48
N SER A 106 8.48 -9.35 11.74
CA SER A 106 9.01 -10.61 11.23
C SER A 106 10.09 -11.18 12.13
N LEU A 107 10.26 -12.48 12.04
CA LEU A 107 11.40 -13.20 12.60
C LEU A 107 12.40 -13.50 11.46
N LEU A 108 13.60 -12.95 11.57
CA LEU A 108 14.70 -13.23 10.65
C LEU A 108 15.54 -14.39 11.17
N GLY A 109 15.89 -15.33 10.28
CA GLY A 109 16.97 -16.30 10.51
C GLY A 109 18.26 -15.72 9.91
N ILE A 110 19.31 -15.61 10.70
CA ILE A 110 20.61 -15.09 10.27
C ILE A 110 21.65 -16.17 10.47
N THR A 111 22.26 -16.63 9.39
CA THR A 111 23.35 -17.64 9.41
C THR A 111 24.61 -17.01 8.86
N ARG A 112 25.70 -17.15 9.58
CA ARG A 112 27.04 -16.70 9.17
C ARG A 112 27.88 -17.86 8.69
N PHE A 113 28.65 -17.63 7.65
CA PHE A 113 29.57 -18.60 7.06
C PHE A 113 30.99 -18.05 7.01
N ASP A 114 31.97 -18.94 7.04
CA ASP A 114 33.31 -18.60 6.58
C ASP A 114 33.28 -18.28 5.09
N CYS A 115 33.98 -17.23 4.69
CA CYS A 115 33.99 -16.76 3.30
C CYS A 115 35.44 -16.77 2.78
N GLY A 116 35.84 -17.90 2.23
CA GLY A 116 37.16 -18.11 1.68
C GLY A 116 37.34 -17.47 0.30
N ARG A 117 38.45 -16.74 0.11
CA ARG A 117 38.80 -16.17 -1.18
C ARG A 117 39.50 -17.22 -2.03
N ILE A 118 38.94 -17.58 -3.20
CA ILE A 118 39.52 -18.54 -4.15
C ILE A 118 40.37 -17.80 -5.19
N SER A 119 39.89 -16.65 -5.69
CA SER A 119 40.60 -15.82 -6.67
C SER A 119 40.42 -14.33 -6.35
N ARG A 120 40.93 -13.44 -7.21
CA ARG A 120 40.74 -11.98 -7.02
C ARG A 120 39.26 -11.54 -7.02
N GLN A 121 38.38 -12.31 -7.69
CA GLN A 121 36.98 -11.98 -7.88
C GLN A 121 36.01 -13.04 -7.34
N ASP A 122 36.50 -14.25 -7.02
CA ASP A 122 35.67 -15.36 -6.60
C ASP A 122 35.84 -15.65 -5.12
N PHE A 123 34.68 -15.70 -4.43
CA PHE A 123 34.56 -16.09 -3.03
C PHE A 123 33.73 -17.36 -2.95
N ARG A 124 34.08 -18.24 -2.02
CA ARG A 124 33.35 -19.47 -1.76
C ARG A 124 32.87 -19.50 -0.33
N ARG A 125 31.57 -19.81 -0.17
CA ARG A 125 30.99 -20.12 1.13
C ARG A 125 31.68 -21.36 1.72
N GLY A 126 32.19 -21.22 2.91
CA GLY A 126 32.79 -22.28 3.74
C GLY A 126 31.81 -22.80 4.79
N ASP A 127 32.37 -23.18 5.94
CA ASP A 127 31.61 -23.76 7.03
C ASP A 127 30.73 -22.73 7.74
N GLU A 128 29.62 -23.17 8.33
CA GLU A 128 28.77 -22.36 9.17
C GLU A 128 29.51 -21.95 10.44
N LEU A 129 29.57 -20.68 10.72
CA LEU A 129 30.18 -20.10 11.93
C LEU A 129 29.19 -19.98 13.07
N GLY A 130 27.89 -19.94 12.76
CA GLY A 130 26.81 -19.87 13.72
C GLY A 130 25.57 -19.24 13.13
N SER A 131 24.44 -19.48 13.80
CA SER A 131 23.14 -18.95 13.42
C SER A 131 22.39 -18.42 14.65
N PHE A 132 21.53 -17.42 14.42
CA PHE A 132 20.65 -16.88 15.44
C PHE A 132 19.42 -16.27 14.76
N SER A 133 18.36 -16.03 15.56
CA SER A 133 17.17 -15.34 15.09
C SER A 133 17.16 -13.89 15.61
N ALA A 134 16.65 -12.97 14.79
CA ALA A 134 16.43 -11.59 15.16
C ALA A 134 14.99 -11.19 14.85
N GLN A 135 14.36 -10.43 15.73
CA GLN A 135 13.06 -9.83 15.46
C GLN A 135 13.26 -8.54 14.67
N LEU A 136 12.57 -8.44 13.56
CA LEU A 136 12.43 -7.22 12.77
C LEU A 136 11.09 -6.59 13.07
N SER A 137 11.08 -5.29 13.33
CA SER A 137 9.87 -4.50 13.44
C SER A 137 10.07 -3.16 12.73
N THR A 138 9.09 -2.76 11.93
CA THR A 138 9.13 -1.49 11.23
C THR A 138 7.74 -0.99 10.90
N VAL A 139 7.66 0.30 10.60
CA VAL A 139 6.44 0.98 10.15
C VAL A 139 6.70 1.57 8.77
N VAL A 140 5.81 1.26 7.84
CA VAL A 140 5.82 1.79 6.48
C VAL A 140 4.76 2.89 6.38
N SER A 141 5.12 4.00 5.76
CA SER A 141 4.21 5.09 5.43
C SER A 141 4.01 5.18 3.92
N VAL A 142 2.97 5.90 3.51
CA VAL A 142 2.68 6.17 2.10
C VAL A 142 2.90 7.65 1.83
N GLU A 143 3.63 7.97 0.77
CA GLU A 143 3.76 9.32 0.23
C GLU A 143 3.13 9.40 -1.15
N LEU A 144 2.24 10.37 -1.35
CA LEU A 144 1.66 10.64 -2.65
C LEU A 144 2.57 11.57 -3.45
N ARG A 145 2.94 11.16 -4.67
CA ARG A 145 3.71 11.97 -5.61
C ARG A 145 3.32 11.61 -7.04
N ASP A 146 3.07 12.61 -7.87
CA ASP A 146 2.72 12.43 -9.30
C ASP A 146 1.55 11.44 -9.52
N ASN A 147 0.50 11.54 -8.70
CA ASN A 147 -0.68 10.66 -8.70
C ASN A 147 -0.40 9.19 -8.34
N CYS A 148 0.80 8.87 -7.87
CA CYS A 148 1.18 7.54 -7.44
C CYS A 148 1.46 7.50 -5.93
N ALA A 149 1.13 6.39 -5.29
CA ALA A 149 1.47 6.13 -3.90
C ALA A 149 2.82 5.42 -3.82
N TYR A 150 3.77 6.05 -3.13
CA TYR A 150 5.09 5.50 -2.85
C TYR A 150 5.13 5.00 -1.42
N LEU A 151 5.50 3.76 -1.23
CA LEU A 151 5.76 3.21 0.10
C LEU A 151 7.13 3.71 0.59
N LYS A 152 7.18 4.17 1.82
CA LYS A 152 8.42 4.64 2.47
C LYS A 152 8.67 3.87 3.75
N LEU A 153 9.90 3.40 3.87
CA LEU A 153 10.42 2.78 5.07
C LEU A 153 11.39 3.76 5.76
N PRO A 154 10.93 4.53 6.77
CA PRO A 154 11.79 5.53 7.40
C PRO A 154 12.95 4.93 8.20
N ASP A 155 12.70 3.83 8.87
CA ASP A 155 13.69 3.07 9.64
C ASP A 155 13.16 1.66 9.93
N LEU A 156 14.07 0.76 10.34
CA LEU A 156 13.73 -0.56 10.85
C LEU A 156 14.49 -0.86 12.15
N THR A 157 13.84 -1.59 13.02
CA THR A 157 14.42 -2.04 14.28
C THR A 157 14.73 -3.53 14.19
N LEU A 158 15.97 -3.91 14.52
CA LEU A 158 16.37 -5.29 14.68
C LEU A 158 16.75 -5.54 16.13
N SER A 159 16.13 -6.54 16.75
CA SER A 159 16.47 -7.00 18.08
C SER A 159 16.86 -8.48 18.05
N GLY A 160 18.05 -8.76 18.54
CA GLY A 160 18.57 -10.13 18.65
C GLY A 160 18.32 -10.71 20.04
N PRO A 161 18.60 -12.01 20.23
CA PRO A 161 18.49 -12.65 21.53
C PRO A 161 19.50 -12.04 22.54
N GLU A 162 19.09 -11.93 23.78
CA GLU A 162 19.95 -11.45 24.88
C GLU A 162 21.07 -12.45 25.29
N SER A 163 21.76 -13.01 24.30
CA SER A 163 22.84 -13.97 24.56
C SER A 163 24.13 -13.23 24.91
N THR A 164 24.73 -13.62 26.06
CA THR A 164 25.89 -12.92 26.64
C THR A 164 27.24 -13.34 26.05
N LYS A 165 27.34 -14.42 25.25
CA LYS A 165 28.62 -14.97 24.85
C LYS A 165 29.30 -14.32 23.65
N ASP A 166 28.53 -13.72 22.71
CA ASP A 166 29.05 -13.12 21.49
C ASP A 166 28.38 -11.79 21.13
N ARG A 167 28.05 -10.99 22.15
CA ARG A 167 27.24 -9.77 22.00
C ARG A 167 27.81 -8.78 20.97
N LEU A 168 29.11 -8.56 20.97
CA LEU A 168 29.75 -7.63 20.03
C LEU A 168 29.68 -8.12 18.57
N LEU A 169 29.87 -9.42 18.34
CA LEU A 169 29.72 -10.01 17.01
C LEU A 169 28.27 -9.94 16.52
N GLN A 170 27.32 -10.15 17.42
CA GLN A 170 25.91 -10.07 17.14
C GLN A 170 25.48 -8.65 16.82
N GLU A 171 25.86 -7.65 17.61
CA GLU A 171 25.55 -6.23 17.37
C GLU A 171 26.10 -5.74 16.00
N ASN A 172 27.33 -6.10 15.67
CA ASN A 172 27.91 -5.78 14.37
C ASN A 172 27.15 -6.47 13.21
N THR A 173 26.78 -7.74 13.37
CA THR A 173 26.01 -8.47 12.37
C THR A 173 24.62 -7.90 12.17
N LEU A 174 23.91 -7.53 13.26
CA LEU A 174 22.60 -6.89 13.18
C LEU A 174 22.67 -5.53 12.46
N SER A 175 23.71 -4.74 12.74
CA SER A 175 23.92 -3.47 12.04
C SER A 175 24.18 -3.66 10.54
N GLU A 176 24.96 -4.68 10.16
CA GLU A 176 25.20 -5.02 8.75
C GLU A 176 23.92 -5.48 8.07
N VAL A 177 23.16 -6.39 8.68
CA VAL A 177 21.85 -6.86 8.17
C VAL A 177 20.87 -5.70 8.03
N LYS A 178 20.78 -4.81 9.02
CA LYS A 178 19.94 -3.62 8.96
C LYS A 178 20.25 -2.77 7.73
N ASN A 179 21.50 -2.46 7.49
CA ASN A 179 21.93 -1.62 6.36
C ASN A 179 21.65 -2.30 5.02
N LEU A 180 21.86 -3.61 4.92
CA LEU A 180 21.57 -4.38 3.69
C LEU A 180 20.06 -4.41 3.41
N LEU A 181 19.24 -4.65 4.43
CA LEU A 181 17.78 -4.67 4.29
C LEU A 181 17.23 -3.29 3.91
N LEU A 182 17.68 -2.23 4.59
CA LEU A 182 17.27 -0.87 4.25
C LEU A 182 17.60 -0.53 2.80
N ALA A 183 18.82 -0.82 2.33
CA ALA A 183 19.21 -0.55 0.96
C ALA A 183 18.41 -1.36 -0.07
N ALA A 184 18.15 -2.64 0.21
CA ALA A 184 17.37 -3.51 -0.68
C ALA A 184 15.90 -3.10 -0.74
N ILE A 185 15.30 -2.78 0.39
CA ILE A 185 13.90 -2.36 0.49
C ILE A 185 13.72 -0.99 -0.17
N ASP A 186 14.59 -0.02 0.10
CA ASP A 186 14.54 1.31 -0.50
C ASP A 186 14.59 1.24 -2.03
N LEU A 187 15.45 0.39 -2.58
CA LEU A 187 15.52 0.16 -4.02
C LEU A 187 14.18 -0.36 -4.57
N VAL A 188 13.61 -1.40 -3.97
CA VAL A 188 12.35 -1.99 -4.43
C VAL A 188 11.19 -1.01 -4.30
N LEU A 189 11.04 -0.36 -3.13
CA LEU A 189 9.94 0.57 -2.88
C LEU A 189 10.02 1.84 -3.74
N SER A 190 11.22 2.30 -4.11
CA SER A 190 11.38 3.46 -4.97
C SER A 190 11.09 3.19 -6.45
N GLU A 191 11.28 1.95 -6.90
CA GLU A 191 11.09 1.55 -8.30
C GLU A 191 9.68 1.05 -8.62
N THR A 192 8.87 0.72 -7.60
CA THR A 192 7.52 0.15 -7.77
C THR A 192 6.44 1.00 -7.10
N PRO A 193 6.13 2.21 -7.64
CA PRO A 193 5.02 3.00 -7.13
C PRO A 193 3.68 2.33 -7.42
N LEU A 194 2.73 2.48 -6.51
CA LEU A 194 1.34 2.09 -6.70
C LEU A 194 0.61 3.23 -7.42
N CYS A 195 0.44 3.10 -8.72
CA CYS A 195 -0.28 4.08 -9.53
C CYS A 195 -1.64 3.48 -9.91
N PRO A 196 -2.76 3.93 -9.31
CA PRO A 196 -4.06 3.41 -9.69
C PRO A 196 -4.39 3.85 -11.11
N GLU A 197 -4.39 2.90 -12.02
CA GLU A 197 -4.81 3.13 -13.40
C GLU A 197 -6.32 3.01 -13.48
N LEU A 198 -6.97 4.00 -14.10
CA LEU A 198 -8.38 3.90 -14.39
C LEU A 198 -8.58 2.98 -15.59
N PRO A 199 -9.67 2.18 -15.61
CA PRO A 199 -10.05 1.43 -16.80
C PRO A 199 -10.12 2.33 -18.03
N ALA A 200 -9.91 1.75 -19.22
CA ALA A 200 -9.82 2.47 -20.48
C ALA A 200 -11.06 3.38 -20.74
N GLU A 201 -12.23 2.96 -20.25
CA GLU A 201 -13.49 3.69 -20.35
C GLU A 201 -13.51 4.98 -19.50
N LEU A 202 -12.71 5.02 -18.43
CA LEU A 202 -12.60 6.14 -17.50
C LEU A 202 -11.26 6.87 -17.61
N ALA A 203 -10.36 6.44 -18.50
CA ALA A 203 -9.02 7.02 -18.65
C ALA A 203 -9.02 8.51 -19.00
N SER A 204 -10.11 9.00 -19.64
CA SER A 204 -10.28 10.43 -19.95
C SER A 204 -10.60 11.31 -18.74
N LEU A 205 -10.89 10.73 -17.59
CA LEU A 205 -11.23 11.49 -16.39
C LEU A 205 -10.01 12.14 -15.72
N ASP A 206 -8.81 11.57 -15.91
CA ASP A 206 -7.52 12.09 -15.43
C ASP A 206 -7.58 12.66 -13.99
N PRO A 207 -7.78 11.81 -12.97
CA PRO A 207 -7.93 12.27 -11.60
C PRO A 207 -6.61 12.86 -11.07
N ILE A 208 -6.73 13.93 -10.28
CA ILE A 208 -5.61 14.50 -9.53
C ILE A 208 -5.79 14.12 -8.06
N TYR A 209 -4.93 13.23 -7.56
CA TYR A 209 -4.95 12.84 -6.17
C TYR A 209 -4.18 13.86 -5.31
N GLU A 210 -4.82 14.35 -4.26
CA GLU A 210 -4.29 15.37 -3.36
C GLU A 210 -3.82 14.78 -2.03
N LYS A 211 -4.39 13.65 -1.65
CA LYS A 211 -4.09 12.93 -0.40
C LYS A 211 -4.03 11.45 -0.64
N GLY A 212 -3.16 10.79 0.08
CA GLY A 212 -3.07 9.33 0.07
C GLY A 212 -2.44 8.82 1.37
N GLY A 213 -2.83 7.62 1.76
CA GLY A 213 -2.29 6.99 2.95
C GLY A 213 -2.80 5.56 3.12
N PRO A 214 -2.15 4.79 4.00
CA PRO A 214 -2.66 3.51 4.43
C PRO A 214 -4.04 3.68 5.09
N LEU A 215 -4.85 2.65 5.01
CA LEU A 215 -6.15 2.59 5.64
C LEU A 215 -6.40 1.16 6.13
N GLU A 216 -6.78 1.02 7.38
CA GLU A 216 -7.27 -0.26 7.87
C GLU A 216 -8.66 -0.58 7.31
N ILE A 217 -8.79 -1.73 6.64
CA ILE A 217 -10.06 -2.21 6.06
C ILE A 217 -10.62 -3.36 6.92
N GLY A 218 -10.89 -3.07 8.19
CA GLY A 218 -11.42 -4.03 9.15
C GLY A 218 -10.46 -5.17 9.49
N ASP A 219 -10.41 -5.53 10.75
CA ASP A 219 -9.62 -6.66 11.28
C ASP A 219 -8.12 -6.62 10.88
N GLY A 220 -7.51 -5.44 10.81
CA GLY A 220 -6.11 -5.25 10.40
C GLY A 220 -5.86 -5.42 8.89
N GLY A 221 -6.92 -5.45 8.08
CA GLY A 221 -6.82 -5.58 6.62
C GLY A 221 -6.15 -4.36 5.98
N LEU A 222 -5.21 -4.60 5.08
CA LEU A 222 -4.43 -3.56 4.43
C LEU A 222 -5.19 -2.93 3.26
N GLY A 223 -5.31 -1.62 3.28
CA GLY A 223 -5.74 -0.78 2.17
C GLY A 223 -4.86 0.44 1.99
N VAL A 224 -4.97 1.06 0.82
CA VAL A 224 -4.42 2.39 0.53
C VAL A 224 -5.54 3.24 -0.03
N LEU A 225 -5.84 4.34 0.65
CA LEU A 225 -6.85 5.30 0.20
C LEU A 225 -6.16 6.48 -0.48
N LEU A 226 -6.60 6.80 -1.69
CA LEU A 226 -6.24 8.02 -2.41
C LEU A 226 -7.49 8.87 -2.59
N SER A 227 -7.39 10.14 -2.26
CA SER A 227 -8.49 11.11 -2.40
C SER A 227 -8.06 12.30 -3.22
N GLY A 228 -8.93 12.75 -4.11
CA GLY A 228 -8.63 13.85 -5.00
C GLY A 228 -9.85 14.36 -5.74
N SER A 229 -9.62 14.92 -6.92
CA SER A 229 -10.69 15.45 -7.74
C SER A 229 -10.40 15.34 -9.22
N ILE A 230 -11.47 15.42 -10.00
CA ILE A 230 -11.49 15.46 -11.46
C ILE A 230 -12.14 16.78 -11.86
N ASP A 231 -11.46 17.58 -12.66
CA ASP A 231 -12.06 18.77 -13.26
C ASP A 231 -12.81 18.37 -14.55
N VAL A 232 -14.13 18.51 -14.52
CA VAL A 232 -14.99 18.13 -15.64
C VAL A 232 -15.16 19.33 -16.58
N ALA A 233 -14.27 19.43 -17.55
CA ALA A 233 -14.40 20.39 -18.64
C ALA A 233 -15.34 19.85 -19.74
N PRO A 234 -15.89 20.71 -20.61
CA PRO A 234 -16.68 20.27 -21.78
C PRO A 234 -15.89 19.30 -22.68
N SER A 235 -14.56 19.49 -22.79
CA SER A 235 -13.67 18.57 -23.53
C SER A 235 -13.66 17.17 -22.90
N THR A 236 -13.55 17.08 -21.55
CA THR A 236 -13.57 15.79 -20.82
C THR A 236 -14.86 15.02 -21.12
N ILE A 237 -16.01 15.71 -21.14
CA ILE A 237 -17.30 15.09 -21.46
C ILE A 237 -17.31 14.56 -22.91
N ILE A 238 -16.80 15.37 -23.85
CA ILE A 238 -16.73 14.97 -25.26
C ILE A 238 -15.80 13.76 -25.43
N ASP A 239 -14.65 13.78 -24.82
CA ASP A 239 -13.67 12.68 -24.89
C ASP A 239 -14.25 11.39 -24.30
N MET A 240 -14.93 11.45 -23.16
CA MET A 240 -15.64 10.32 -22.58
C MET A 240 -16.72 9.77 -23.51
N LEU A 241 -17.54 10.64 -24.14
CA LEU A 241 -18.54 10.22 -25.12
C LEU A 241 -17.92 9.54 -26.34
N LEU A 242 -16.76 10.02 -26.79
CA LEU A 242 -16.03 9.39 -27.92
C LEU A 242 -15.48 8.02 -27.53
N VAL A 243 -15.01 7.84 -26.29
CA VAL A 243 -14.59 6.52 -25.76
C VAL A 243 -15.80 5.58 -25.72
N LEU A 244 -16.92 5.99 -25.14
CA LEU A 244 -18.13 5.19 -25.06
C LEU A 244 -18.68 4.80 -26.44
N GLN A 245 -18.53 5.65 -27.45
CA GLN A 245 -18.86 5.31 -28.84
C GLN A 245 -17.90 4.27 -29.41
N ARG A 246 -16.59 4.39 -29.17
CA ARG A 246 -15.58 3.45 -29.65
C ARG A 246 -15.81 2.06 -29.03
N GLU A 247 -16.12 1.99 -27.77
CA GLU A 247 -16.44 0.76 -27.05
C GLU A 247 -17.88 0.26 -27.33
N LYS A 248 -18.64 0.95 -28.23
CA LYS A 248 -20.00 0.59 -28.60
C LYS A 248 -21.03 0.59 -27.49
N VAL A 249 -20.75 1.28 -26.38
CA VAL A 249 -21.68 1.46 -25.26
C VAL A 249 -22.81 2.42 -25.67
N ILE A 250 -22.49 3.44 -26.47
CA ILE A 250 -23.48 4.35 -27.10
C ILE A 250 -23.37 4.30 -28.62
N PRO A 251 -24.50 4.50 -29.36
CA PRO A 251 -24.48 4.46 -30.81
C PRO A 251 -23.65 5.60 -31.39
N ALA A 252 -22.96 5.32 -32.51
CA ALA A 252 -22.36 6.39 -33.33
C ALA A 252 -23.44 7.31 -33.91
N PRO A 253 -23.15 8.60 -34.08
CA PRO A 253 -24.08 9.49 -34.76
C PRO A 253 -24.40 8.98 -36.15
N PRO A 254 -25.62 9.20 -36.65
CA PRO A 254 -26.06 8.76 -37.97
C PRO A 254 -25.26 9.41 -39.10
#